data_a1dbe8271eb49001d87ec0f79bf6dfc5
#
_entry.id   a1dbe8271eb49001d87ec0f79bf6dfc5
#
_cell.length_a   1.000
_cell.length_b   1.000
_cell.length_c   1.000
_cell.angle_alpha   90.00
_cell.angle_beta   90.00
_cell.angle_gamma   90.00
#
_symmetry.space_group_name_H-M   'P 1'
#
loop_
_entity.id
_entity.type
_entity.pdbx_description
1 polymer ?
#
loop_
_entity_poly.entity_id
_entity_poly.type
_entity_poly.pdbx_seq_one_letter_code
_entity_poly.pdbx_strand_id
1 'polypeptide(L)'
;MAGMAERDDPDVIGRRVQQLRTERGLTQRQLAEPAYTPAYISTLESGRVRASEPALRHIAERLGIGYEELATGRPAGFATALRLRLTGAQRTLATGATEAAAEDFASVLAEADEHGLLAEQADSLLGLGECALETGDLETARLRFEQAEQRLGDAPLPARVPALRGRAVAHYLAGELRYSCYLFESTLDELNRNGLHDPDALLLLYTGVIAPYMDMGAHARAAQAAELALALA
;
A
#
# COMPACT_ATOMS: atom_id res chain seq x y z
N MET A 1 -0.79 3.62 14.85
CA MET A 1 -2.02 4.44 14.73
C MET A 1 -2.68 4.00 13.44
N ALA A 2 -3.90 3.44 13.51
CA ALA A 2 -4.64 3.04 12.31
C ALA A 2 -4.85 4.30 11.46
N GLY A 3 -4.32 4.29 10.22
CA GLY A 3 -4.49 5.38 9.27
C GLY A 3 -5.98 5.64 9.09
N MET A 4 -6.42 6.86 9.38
CA MET A 4 -7.75 7.31 9.02
C MET A 4 -7.83 7.21 7.49
N ALA A 5 -8.72 6.37 6.98
CA ALA A 5 -9.03 6.33 5.57
C ALA A 5 -9.30 7.75 5.09
N GLU A 6 -8.60 8.19 4.06
CA GLU A 6 -8.78 9.50 3.47
C GLU A 6 -10.23 9.59 2.97
N ARG A 7 -10.97 10.55 3.48
CA ARG A 7 -12.38 10.72 3.13
C ARG A 7 -12.49 11.32 1.74
N ASP A 8 -13.48 10.85 1.00
CA ASP A 8 -13.84 11.46 -0.27
C ASP A 8 -14.17 12.95 -0.14
N ASP A 9 -14.15 13.65 -1.25
CA ASP A 9 -14.53 15.05 -1.32
C ASP A 9 -15.99 15.27 -0.88
N PRO A 10 -16.30 16.43 -0.25
CA PRO A 10 -17.64 16.74 0.21
C PRO A 10 -18.74 16.53 -0.84
N ASP A 11 -18.45 16.85 -2.11
CA ASP A 11 -19.38 16.67 -3.22
C ASP A 11 -19.68 15.19 -3.51
N VAL A 12 -18.66 14.34 -3.39
CA VAL A 12 -18.81 12.88 -3.61
C VAL A 12 -19.62 12.28 -2.47
N ILE A 13 -19.28 12.62 -1.23
CA ILE A 13 -20.03 12.18 -0.05
C ILE A 13 -21.47 12.68 -0.10
N GLY A 14 -21.68 13.94 -0.46
CA GLY A 14 -23.02 14.54 -0.56
C GLY A 14 -23.92 13.82 -1.55
N ARG A 15 -23.41 13.55 -2.75
CA ARG A 15 -24.14 12.76 -3.77
C ARG A 15 -24.45 11.36 -3.30
N ARG A 16 -23.52 10.69 -2.63
CA ARG A 16 -23.71 9.35 -2.07
C ARG A 16 -24.80 9.34 -1.01
N VAL A 17 -24.80 10.31 -0.10
CA VAL A 17 -25.85 10.48 0.91
C VAL A 17 -27.22 10.67 0.25
N GLN A 18 -27.32 11.56 -0.75
CA GLN A 18 -28.57 11.83 -1.48
C GLN A 18 -29.08 10.57 -2.17
N GLN A 19 -28.20 9.84 -2.88
CA GLN A 19 -28.56 8.61 -3.58
C GLN A 19 -29.09 7.56 -2.60
N LEU A 20 -28.30 7.23 -1.56
CA LEU A 20 -28.68 6.23 -0.57
C LEU A 20 -29.95 6.59 0.20
N ARG A 21 -30.16 7.87 0.51
CA ARG A 21 -31.39 8.36 1.13
C ARG A 21 -32.60 8.14 0.22
N THR A 22 -32.46 8.48 -1.06
CA THR A 22 -33.53 8.36 -2.05
C THR A 22 -33.88 6.90 -2.30
N GLU A 23 -32.89 6.03 -2.45
CA GLU A 23 -33.08 4.58 -2.59
C GLU A 23 -33.85 3.96 -1.42
N ARG A 24 -33.67 4.51 -0.21
CA ARG A 24 -34.38 4.07 1.01
C ARG A 24 -35.71 4.79 1.25
N GLY A 25 -36.11 5.68 0.35
CA GLY A 25 -37.36 6.44 0.46
C GLY A 25 -37.37 7.42 1.66
N LEU A 26 -36.22 7.80 2.19
CA LEU A 26 -36.17 8.71 3.35
C LEU A 26 -36.24 10.16 2.89
N THR A 27 -36.93 10.98 3.69
CA THR A 27 -36.87 12.45 3.55
C THR A 27 -35.63 13.00 4.24
N GLN A 28 -35.17 14.18 3.85
CA GLN A 28 -34.06 14.87 4.52
C GLN A 28 -34.33 15.06 6.03
N ARG A 29 -35.57 15.26 6.42
CA ARG A 29 -36.00 15.37 7.81
C ARG A 29 -35.79 14.05 8.58
N GLN A 30 -36.23 12.94 8.00
CA GLN A 30 -36.06 11.62 8.62
C GLN A 30 -34.59 11.21 8.75
N LEU A 31 -33.73 11.62 7.79
CA LEU A 31 -32.30 11.37 7.85
C LEU A 31 -31.61 12.26 8.91
N ALA A 32 -32.09 13.48 9.11
CA ALA A 32 -31.51 14.44 10.07
C ALA A 32 -31.80 14.10 11.53
N GLU A 33 -33.04 13.66 11.81
CA GLU A 33 -33.52 13.46 13.18
C GLU A 33 -32.79 12.30 13.92
N PRO A 34 -32.57 12.42 15.23
CA PRO A 34 -32.86 13.60 16.08
C PRO A 34 -31.73 14.63 16.18
N ALA A 35 -30.56 14.39 15.61
CA ALA A 35 -29.32 15.13 15.94
C ALA A 35 -29.07 16.34 15.05
N TYR A 36 -29.68 16.39 13.87
CA TYR A 36 -29.42 17.42 12.85
C TYR A 36 -30.71 18.03 12.29
N THR A 37 -30.55 19.05 11.44
CA THR A 37 -31.69 19.70 10.76
C THR A 37 -31.80 19.27 9.30
N PRO A 38 -33.00 19.30 8.70
CA PRO A 38 -33.16 19.05 7.25
C PRO A 38 -32.30 19.97 6.39
N ALA A 39 -32.13 21.23 6.81
CA ALA A 39 -31.29 22.22 6.11
C ALA A 39 -29.81 21.80 6.12
N TYR A 40 -29.31 21.21 7.20
CA TYR A 40 -27.98 20.66 7.25
C TYR A 40 -27.79 19.52 6.26
N ILE A 41 -28.74 18.58 6.20
CA ILE A 41 -28.70 17.48 5.24
C ILE A 41 -28.74 18.02 3.80
N SER A 42 -29.56 19.01 3.50
CA SER A 42 -29.62 19.65 2.17
C SER A 42 -28.30 20.29 1.77
N THR A 43 -27.61 21.00 2.69
CA THR A 43 -26.30 21.61 2.41
C THR A 43 -25.19 20.56 2.29
N LEU A 44 -25.28 19.47 3.01
CA LEU A 44 -24.37 18.33 2.90
C LEU A 44 -24.56 17.61 1.57
N GLU A 45 -25.78 17.28 1.16
CA GLU A 45 -26.09 16.61 -0.11
C GLU A 45 -25.66 17.44 -1.33
N SER A 46 -25.64 18.78 -1.20
CA SER A 46 -25.14 19.69 -2.24
C SER A 46 -23.63 19.91 -2.21
N GLY A 47 -22.88 19.22 -1.33
CA GLY A 47 -21.43 19.36 -1.20
C GLY A 47 -20.93 20.65 -0.57
N ARG A 48 -21.84 21.55 -0.16
CA ARG A 48 -21.49 22.88 0.34
C ARG A 48 -20.88 22.88 1.75
N VAL A 49 -21.00 21.78 2.45
CA VAL A 49 -20.45 21.63 3.81
C VAL A 49 -19.67 20.33 3.91
N ARG A 50 -18.49 20.40 4.51
CA ARG A 50 -17.73 19.22 4.90
C ARG A 50 -18.31 18.67 6.21
N ALA A 51 -18.96 17.52 6.14
CA ALA A 51 -19.51 16.90 7.33
C ALA A 51 -18.43 16.50 8.33
N SER A 52 -18.72 16.71 9.62
CA SER A 52 -17.88 16.18 10.69
C SER A 52 -18.00 14.65 10.78
N GLU A 53 -17.02 14.01 11.40
CA GLU A 53 -17.09 12.56 11.62
C GLU A 53 -18.33 12.12 12.40
N PRO A 54 -18.72 12.78 13.52
CA PRO A 54 -19.95 12.45 14.22
C PRO A 54 -21.20 12.58 13.34
N ALA A 55 -21.24 13.60 12.44
CA ALA A 55 -22.36 13.75 11.52
C ALA A 55 -22.45 12.63 10.50
N LEU A 56 -21.30 12.22 9.92
CA LEU A 56 -21.27 11.09 8.99
C LEU A 56 -21.63 9.77 9.69
N ARG A 57 -21.19 9.54 10.93
CA ARG A 57 -21.57 8.35 11.70
C ARG A 57 -23.07 8.29 11.94
N HIS A 58 -23.68 9.41 12.36
CA HIS A 58 -25.13 9.49 12.53
C HIS A 58 -25.89 9.20 11.21
N ILE A 59 -25.46 9.83 10.11
CA ILE A 59 -26.09 9.63 8.80
C ILE A 59 -25.93 8.18 8.33
N ALA A 60 -24.75 7.59 8.50
CA ALA A 60 -24.48 6.19 8.14
C ALA A 60 -25.38 5.22 8.93
N GLU A 61 -25.52 5.45 10.23
CA GLU A 61 -26.43 4.67 11.10
C GLU A 61 -27.89 4.78 10.61
N ARG A 62 -28.35 5.99 10.30
CA ARG A 62 -29.71 6.22 9.77
C ARG A 62 -29.92 5.59 8.38
N LEU A 63 -28.88 5.52 7.59
CA LEU A 63 -28.88 4.85 6.30
C LEU A 63 -28.67 3.33 6.40
N GLY A 64 -28.32 2.80 7.57
CA GLY A 64 -28.07 1.36 7.77
C GLY A 64 -26.81 0.86 7.08
N ILE A 65 -25.78 1.71 6.95
CA ILE A 65 -24.47 1.37 6.35
C ILE A 65 -23.31 1.71 7.31
N GLY A 66 -22.12 1.24 7.00
CA GLY A 66 -20.92 1.58 7.75
C GLY A 66 -20.47 3.04 7.52
N TYR A 67 -19.88 3.65 8.54
CA TYR A 67 -19.26 4.98 8.41
C TYR A 67 -18.24 5.04 7.27
N GLU A 68 -17.38 4.02 7.17
CA GLU A 68 -16.33 3.90 6.16
C GLU A 68 -16.94 3.85 4.75
N GLU A 69 -18.00 3.06 4.57
CA GLU A 69 -18.75 2.97 3.33
C GLU A 69 -19.36 4.32 2.92
N LEU A 70 -19.92 5.08 3.88
CA LEU A 70 -20.43 6.42 3.59
C LEU A 70 -19.31 7.40 3.25
N ALA A 71 -18.22 7.36 3.99
CA ALA A 71 -17.12 8.32 3.88
C ALA A 71 -16.21 8.09 2.67
N THR A 72 -16.09 6.85 2.20
CA THR A 72 -15.13 6.44 1.16
C THR A 72 -15.76 5.70 -0.02
N GLY A 73 -17.05 5.32 0.05
CA GLY A 73 -17.72 4.46 -0.93
C GLY A 73 -17.29 2.99 -0.92
N ARG A 74 -16.48 2.60 0.03
CA ARG A 74 -15.93 1.24 0.13
C ARG A 74 -16.70 0.44 1.19
N PRO A 75 -16.98 -0.84 0.97
CA PRO A 75 -17.54 -1.70 2.01
C PRO A 75 -16.68 -1.69 3.28
N ALA A 76 -17.30 -1.81 4.44
CA ALA A 76 -16.59 -1.88 5.70
C ALA A 76 -15.58 -3.04 5.66
N GLY A 77 -14.33 -2.76 6.04
CA GLY A 77 -13.26 -3.77 6.04
C GLY A 77 -12.68 -4.13 4.66
N PHE A 78 -13.05 -3.42 3.59
CA PHE A 78 -12.60 -3.71 2.23
C PHE A 78 -11.05 -3.73 2.12
N ALA A 79 -10.37 -2.69 2.62
CA ALA A 79 -8.90 -2.66 2.63
C ALA A 79 -8.31 -3.84 3.45
N THR A 80 -8.94 -4.20 4.57
CA THR A 80 -8.51 -5.35 5.38
C THR A 80 -8.67 -6.67 4.61
N ALA A 81 -9.76 -6.83 3.86
CA ALA A 81 -9.95 -8.01 3.01
C ALA A 81 -8.88 -8.11 1.92
N LEU A 82 -8.52 -6.98 1.28
CA LEU A 82 -7.43 -6.95 0.29
C LEU A 82 -6.08 -7.33 0.92
N ARG A 83 -5.74 -6.80 2.09
CA ARG A 83 -4.49 -7.16 2.81
C ARG A 83 -4.43 -8.64 3.17
N LEU A 84 -5.56 -9.23 3.54
CA LEU A 84 -5.62 -10.67 3.80
C LEU A 84 -5.36 -11.49 2.53
N ARG A 85 -5.91 -11.06 1.39
CA ARG A 85 -5.64 -11.69 0.09
C ARG A 85 -4.17 -11.52 -0.31
N LEU A 86 -3.56 -10.33 -0.12
CA LEU A 86 -2.13 -10.11 -0.34
C LEU A 86 -1.26 -11.06 0.49
N THR A 87 -1.60 -11.23 1.78
CA THR A 87 -0.92 -12.22 2.62
C THR A 87 -1.09 -13.65 2.10
N GLY A 88 -2.26 -13.99 1.55
CA GLY A 88 -2.51 -15.26 0.88
C GLY A 88 -1.61 -15.44 -0.34
N ALA A 89 -1.58 -14.45 -1.23
CA ALA A 89 -0.76 -14.46 -2.44
C ALA A 89 0.75 -14.58 -2.12
N GLN A 90 1.24 -13.89 -1.07
CA GLN A 90 2.62 -14.03 -0.59
C GLN A 90 2.93 -15.46 -0.15
N ARG A 91 2.02 -16.13 0.55
CA ARG A 91 2.18 -17.54 0.94
C ARG A 91 2.18 -18.46 -0.29
N THR A 92 1.30 -18.21 -1.25
CA THR A 92 1.24 -18.96 -2.52
C THR A 92 2.57 -18.84 -3.26
N LEU A 93 3.13 -17.62 -3.35
CA LEU A 93 4.46 -17.39 -3.93
C LEU A 93 5.56 -18.15 -3.17
N ALA A 94 5.55 -18.09 -1.84
CA ALA A 94 6.53 -18.79 -1.01
C ALA A 94 6.49 -20.34 -1.15
N THR A 95 5.37 -20.90 -1.62
CA THR A 95 5.29 -22.35 -1.96
C THR A 95 5.73 -22.67 -3.39
N GLY A 96 6.16 -21.68 -4.16
CA GLY A 96 6.61 -21.83 -5.55
C GLY A 96 5.48 -21.83 -6.60
N ALA A 97 4.23 -21.56 -6.20
CA ALA A 97 3.11 -21.42 -7.13
C ALA A 97 3.04 -20.01 -7.72
N THR A 98 4.08 -19.62 -8.46
CA THR A 98 4.32 -18.24 -8.92
C THR A 98 3.21 -17.70 -9.82
N GLU A 99 2.68 -18.50 -10.74
CA GLU A 99 1.60 -18.07 -11.66
C GLU A 99 0.31 -17.75 -10.88
N ALA A 100 -0.09 -18.63 -9.96
CA ALA A 100 -1.29 -18.42 -9.15
C ALA A 100 -1.13 -17.20 -8.23
N ALA A 101 0.05 -17.00 -7.65
CA ALA A 101 0.35 -15.82 -6.86
C ALA A 101 0.26 -14.52 -7.69
N ALA A 102 0.78 -14.54 -8.92
CA ALA A 102 0.71 -13.39 -9.83
C ALA A 102 -0.74 -13.04 -10.21
N GLU A 103 -1.60 -14.03 -10.43
CA GLU A 103 -3.03 -13.81 -10.67
C GLU A 103 -3.71 -13.14 -9.47
N ASP A 104 -3.44 -13.63 -8.26
CA ASP A 104 -3.98 -13.06 -7.02
C ASP A 104 -3.52 -11.62 -6.81
N PHE A 105 -2.21 -11.33 -6.97
CA PHE A 105 -1.68 -9.98 -6.87
C PHE A 105 -2.28 -9.05 -7.93
N ALA A 106 -2.43 -9.49 -9.18
CA ALA A 106 -3.02 -8.69 -10.24
C ALA A 106 -4.50 -8.38 -9.97
N SER A 107 -5.25 -9.35 -9.44
CA SER A 107 -6.65 -9.15 -9.05
C SER A 107 -6.77 -8.12 -7.92
N VAL A 108 -5.93 -8.22 -6.89
CA VAL A 108 -5.92 -7.23 -5.80
C VAL A 108 -5.50 -5.85 -6.28
N LEU A 109 -4.51 -5.77 -7.19
CA LEU A 109 -4.08 -4.49 -7.79
C LEU A 109 -5.23 -3.80 -8.51
N ALA A 110 -5.99 -4.52 -9.33
CA ALA A 110 -7.13 -3.96 -10.07
C ALA A 110 -8.20 -3.38 -9.12
N GLU A 111 -8.55 -4.12 -8.06
CA GLU A 111 -9.51 -3.65 -7.07
C GLU A 111 -8.96 -2.47 -6.24
N ALA A 112 -7.67 -2.49 -5.89
CA ALA A 112 -7.03 -1.39 -5.19
C ALA A 112 -6.92 -0.12 -6.06
N ASP A 113 -6.70 -0.28 -7.37
CA ASP A 113 -6.68 0.83 -8.34
C ASP A 113 -8.07 1.49 -8.46
N GLU A 114 -9.15 0.69 -8.58
CA GLU A 114 -10.53 1.20 -8.66
C GLU A 114 -10.89 2.04 -7.43
N HIS A 115 -10.35 1.68 -6.28
CA HIS A 115 -10.67 2.35 -5.02
C HIS A 115 -9.59 3.31 -4.51
N GLY A 116 -8.52 3.55 -5.27
CA GLY A 116 -7.44 4.47 -4.90
C GLY A 116 -6.71 4.08 -3.61
N LEU A 117 -6.52 2.78 -3.36
CA LEU A 117 -5.83 2.26 -2.18
C LEU A 117 -4.33 2.13 -2.42
N LEU A 118 -3.60 3.25 -2.30
CA LEU A 118 -2.19 3.35 -2.68
C LEU A 118 -1.27 2.33 -1.98
N ALA A 119 -1.53 2.02 -0.71
CA ALA A 119 -0.74 1.03 0.03
C ALA A 119 -0.94 -0.39 -0.55
N GLU A 120 -2.18 -0.80 -0.78
CA GLU A 120 -2.51 -2.10 -1.33
C GLU A 120 -2.07 -2.22 -2.80
N GLN A 121 -2.09 -1.11 -3.57
CA GLN A 121 -1.50 -1.06 -4.92
C GLN A 121 0.00 -1.31 -4.85
N ALA A 122 0.72 -0.64 -3.95
CA ALA A 122 2.16 -0.81 -3.79
C ALA A 122 2.51 -2.25 -3.39
N ASP A 123 1.81 -2.82 -2.40
CA ASP A 123 2.03 -4.19 -1.95
C ASP A 123 1.76 -5.21 -3.07
N SER A 124 0.71 -5.00 -3.88
CA SER A 124 0.42 -5.84 -5.06
C SER A 124 1.53 -5.76 -6.09
N LEU A 125 2.03 -4.56 -6.38
CA LEU A 125 3.12 -4.34 -7.33
C LEU A 125 4.44 -4.95 -6.85
N LEU A 126 4.72 -4.90 -5.54
CA LEU A 126 5.86 -5.61 -4.93
C LEU A 126 5.76 -7.12 -5.17
N GLY A 127 4.60 -7.71 -4.88
CA GLY A 127 4.37 -9.14 -5.12
C GLY A 127 4.50 -9.55 -6.60
N LEU A 128 3.96 -8.74 -7.52
CA LEU A 128 4.13 -8.96 -8.97
C LEU A 128 5.60 -8.84 -9.40
N GLY A 129 6.36 -7.93 -8.80
CA GLY A 129 7.80 -7.79 -9.02
C GLY A 129 8.56 -9.03 -8.56
N GLU A 130 8.22 -9.58 -7.39
CA GLU A 130 8.81 -10.81 -6.87
C GLU A 130 8.45 -12.02 -7.76
N CYS A 131 7.21 -12.15 -8.23
CA CYS A 131 6.82 -13.17 -9.19
C CYS A 131 7.63 -13.08 -10.48
N ALA A 132 7.89 -11.87 -10.98
CA ALA A 132 8.69 -11.65 -12.18
C ALA A 132 10.18 -12.02 -11.96
N LEU A 133 10.74 -11.77 -10.75
CA LEU A 133 12.09 -12.26 -10.40
C LEU A 133 12.16 -13.79 -10.43
N GLU A 134 11.19 -14.49 -9.86
CA GLU A 134 11.14 -15.96 -9.82
C GLU A 134 11.05 -16.57 -11.22
N THR A 135 10.37 -15.91 -12.16
CA THR A 135 10.27 -16.37 -13.56
C THR A 135 11.44 -15.90 -14.43
N GLY A 136 12.34 -15.05 -13.91
CA GLY A 136 13.49 -14.51 -14.64
C GLY A 136 13.14 -13.36 -15.58
N ASP A 137 11.91 -12.83 -15.53
CA ASP A 137 11.53 -11.63 -16.29
C ASP A 137 11.98 -10.35 -15.56
N LEU A 138 13.28 -10.06 -15.69
CA LEU A 138 13.93 -8.98 -14.96
C LEU A 138 13.46 -7.58 -15.40
N GLU A 139 13.02 -7.43 -16.65
CA GLU A 139 12.47 -6.17 -17.15
C GLU A 139 11.13 -5.85 -16.48
N THR A 140 10.21 -6.84 -16.46
CA THR A 140 8.93 -6.70 -15.76
C THR A 140 9.16 -6.50 -14.26
N ALA A 141 10.09 -7.23 -13.63
CA ALA A 141 10.42 -7.06 -12.23
C ALA A 141 10.81 -5.60 -11.91
N ARG A 142 11.77 -5.04 -12.67
CA ARG A 142 12.21 -3.62 -12.50
C ARG A 142 11.04 -2.66 -12.63
N LEU A 143 10.22 -2.83 -13.67
CA LEU A 143 9.05 -1.97 -13.89
C LEU A 143 8.06 -2.03 -12.71
N ARG A 144 7.76 -3.23 -12.17
CA ARG A 144 6.83 -3.40 -11.06
C ARG A 144 7.35 -2.76 -9.77
N PHE A 145 8.64 -2.94 -9.45
CA PHE A 145 9.23 -2.28 -8.28
C PHE A 145 9.30 -0.75 -8.44
N GLU A 146 9.55 -0.24 -9.63
CA GLU A 146 9.51 1.20 -9.89
C GLU A 146 8.08 1.77 -9.73
N GLN A 147 7.07 1.06 -10.23
CA GLN A 147 5.67 1.42 -10.04
C GLN A 147 5.29 1.39 -8.56
N ALA A 148 5.74 0.39 -7.79
CA ALA A 148 5.52 0.32 -6.34
C ALA A 148 6.14 1.53 -5.63
N GLU A 149 7.37 1.88 -5.97
CA GLU A 149 8.04 3.07 -5.41
C GLU A 149 7.27 4.35 -5.72
N GLN A 150 6.76 4.51 -6.95
CA GLN A 150 5.93 5.65 -7.34
C GLN A 150 4.61 5.73 -6.54
N ARG A 151 3.96 4.58 -6.26
CA ARG A 151 2.74 4.55 -5.43
C ARG A 151 3.02 4.94 -3.97
N LEU A 152 4.20 4.58 -3.46
CA LEU A 152 4.63 4.94 -2.12
C LEU A 152 5.06 6.41 -2.00
N GLY A 153 5.46 7.05 -3.12
CA GLY A 153 5.69 8.49 -3.24
C GLY A 153 6.34 9.16 -2.02
N ASP A 154 5.51 9.87 -1.25
CA ASP A 154 5.92 10.62 -0.05
C ASP A 154 5.98 9.75 1.23
N ALA A 155 5.81 8.43 1.13
CA ALA A 155 5.95 7.57 2.31
C ALA A 155 7.38 7.64 2.87
N PRO A 156 7.55 7.44 4.19
CA PRO A 156 8.87 7.39 4.81
C PRO A 156 9.78 6.38 4.11
N LEU A 157 11.07 6.69 4.02
CA LEU A 157 12.05 5.85 3.33
C LEU A 157 12.00 4.36 3.74
N PRO A 158 11.85 3.99 5.05
CA PRO A 158 11.72 2.58 5.42
C PRO A 158 10.59 1.84 4.70
N ALA A 159 9.45 2.49 4.48
CA ALA A 159 8.33 1.88 3.75
C ALA A 159 8.64 1.67 2.24
N ARG A 160 9.57 2.43 1.67
CA ARG A 160 9.99 2.32 0.27
C ARG A 160 11.11 1.29 0.05
N VAL A 161 11.80 0.89 1.12
CA VAL A 161 12.93 -0.06 1.06
C VAL A 161 12.60 -1.37 0.34
N PRO A 162 11.43 -2.02 0.50
CA PRO A 162 11.11 -3.24 -0.24
C PRO A 162 11.19 -3.04 -1.77
N ALA A 163 10.69 -1.92 -2.29
CA ALA A 163 10.74 -1.61 -3.71
C ALA A 163 12.17 -1.33 -4.20
N LEU A 164 12.93 -0.53 -3.45
CA LEU A 164 14.34 -0.22 -3.73
C LEU A 164 15.20 -1.48 -3.71
N ARG A 165 15.01 -2.36 -2.72
CA ARG A 165 15.65 -3.68 -2.65
C ARG A 165 15.30 -4.54 -3.86
N GLY A 166 14.02 -4.63 -4.22
CA GLY A 166 13.57 -5.42 -5.36
C GLY A 166 14.25 -4.98 -6.67
N ARG A 167 14.34 -3.68 -6.91
CA ARG A 167 15.09 -3.12 -8.05
C ARG A 167 16.56 -3.51 -8.00
N ALA A 168 17.22 -3.37 -6.84
CA ALA A 168 18.62 -3.73 -6.69
C ALA A 168 18.87 -5.22 -6.95
N VAL A 169 17.98 -6.10 -6.50
CA VAL A 169 18.02 -7.54 -6.79
C VAL A 169 17.83 -7.83 -8.27
N ALA A 170 16.89 -7.15 -8.96
CA ALA A 170 16.71 -7.31 -10.39
C ALA A 170 17.97 -6.93 -11.18
N HIS A 171 18.66 -5.85 -10.80
CA HIS A 171 19.95 -5.48 -11.40
C HIS A 171 21.06 -6.50 -11.09
N TYR A 172 21.08 -7.04 -9.87
CA TYR A 172 22.00 -8.12 -9.52
C TYR A 172 21.83 -9.35 -10.42
N LEU A 173 20.58 -9.82 -10.58
CA LEU A 173 20.26 -10.98 -11.41
C LEU A 173 20.52 -10.73 -12.91
N ALA A 174 20.47 -9.47 -13.35
CA ALA A 174 20.88 -9.06 -14.70
C ALA A 174 22.42 -9.00 -14.88
N GLY A 175 23.20 -9.30 -13.84
CA GLY A 175 24.67 -9.23 -13.88
C GLY A 175 25.25 -7.82 -13.69
N GLU A 176 24.42 -6.82 -13.39
CA GLU A 176 24.80 -5.42 -13.19
C GLU A 176 25.29 -5.19 -11.75
N LEU A 177 26.28 -5.98 -11.31
CA LEU A 177 26.72 -6.09 -9.92
C LEU A 177 27.05 -4.74 -9.27
N ARG A 178 27.79 -3.87 -10.00
CA ARG A 178 28.19 -2.55 -9.47
C ARG A 178 27.01 -1.65 -9.21
N TYR A 179 26.03 -1.68 -10.11
CA TYR A 179 24.84 -0.83 -9.98
C TYR A 179 23.91 -1.36 -8.88
N SER A 180 23.76 -2.68 -8.75
CA SER A 180 23.07 -3.30 -7.62
C SER A 180 23.67 -2.89 -6.27
N CYS A 181 25.00 -3.03 -6.11
CA CYS A 181 25.68 -2.58 -4.89
C CYS A 181 25.44 -1.09 -4.62
N TYR A 182 25.55 -0.24 -5.64
CA TYR A 182 25.28 1.19 -5.50
C TYR A 182 23.87 1.48 -4.99
N LEU A 183 22.84 0.78 -5.49
CA LEU A 183 21.46 0.96 -5.03
C LEU A 183 21.30 0.59 -3.55
N PHE A 184 21.88 -0.53 -3.11
CA PHE A 184 21.86 -0.92 -1.70
C PHE A 184 22.57 0.09 -0.82
N GLU A 185 23.82 0.47 -1.20
CA GLU A 185 24.64 1.40 -0.44
C GLU A 185 24.00 2.78 -0.34
N SER A 186 23.50 3.32 -1.44
CA SER A 186 22.85 4.64 -1.45
C SER A 186 21.61 4.69 -0.57
N THR A 187 20.83 3.59 -0.52
CA THR A 187 19.65 3.50 0.34
C THR A 187 20.04 3.38 1.82
N LEU A 188 21.08 2.58 2.15
CA LEU A 188 21.64 2.50 3.50
C LEU A 188 22.17 3.85 3.99
N ASP A 189 22.91 4.55 3.12
CA ASP A 189 23.45 5.88 3.43
C ASP A 189 22.33 6.90 3.65
N GLU A 190 21.24 6.82 2.91
CA GLU A 190 20.11 7.70 3.08
C GLU A 190 19.37 7.44 4.39
N LEU A 191 19.13 6.17 4.76
CA LEU A 191 18.57 5.81 6.06
C LEU A 191 19.45 6.34 7.22
N ASN A 192 20.75 6.13 7.14
CA ASN A 192 21.69 6.56 8.17
C ASN A 192 21.74 8.09 8.31
N ARG A 193 21.80 8.83 7.19
CA ARG A 193 21.80 10.30 7.18
C ARG A 193 20.54 10.90 7.79
N ASN A 194 19.40 10.25 7.60
CA ASN A 194 18.12 10.70 8.14
C ASN A 194 17.85 10.19 9.57
N GLY A 195 18.80 9.44 10.17
CA GLY A 195 18.63 8.87 11.51
C GLY A 195 17.49 7.85 11.59
N LEU A 196 17.13 7.23 10.48
CA LEU A 196 16.04 6.27 10.39
C LEU A 196 16.58 4.86 10.70
N HIS A 197 16.48 4.46 11.94
CA HIS A 197 16.92 3.14 12.41
C HIS A 197 15.75 2.15 12.46
N ASP A 198 15.17 1.88 11.29
CA ASP A 198 14.14 0.85 11.13
C ASP A 198 14.82 -0.52 10.95
N PRO A 199 14.69 -1.45 11.93
CA PRO A 199 15.42 -2.72 11.91
C PRO A 199 15.04 -3.60 10.69
N ASP A 200 13.74 -3.61 10.32
CA ASP A 200 13.26 -4.42 9.20
C ASP A 200 13.82 -3.92 7.87
N ALA A 201 13.82 -2.60 7.66
CA ALA A 201 14.39 -1.98 6.48
C ALA A 201 15.90 -2.23 6.37
N LEU A 202 16.64 -2.08 7.47
CA LEU A 202 18.07 -2.33 7.52
C LEU A 202 18.39 -3.82 7.28
N LEU A 203 17.62 -4.74 7.88
CA LEU A 203 17.78 -6.18 7.68
C LEU A 203 17.60 -6.56 6.20
N LEU A 204 16.58 -6.03 5.53
CA LEU A 204 16.32 -6.26 4.09
C LEU A 204 17.49 -5.81 3.22
N LEU A 205 18.09 -4.66 3.54
CA LEU A 205 19.20 -4.11 2.75
C LEU A 205 20.52 -4.86 3.02
N TYR A 206 20.85 -5.12 4.28
CA TYR A 206 22.07 -5.86 4.61
C TYR A 206 22.03 -7.28 4.07
N THR A 207 20.91 -7.99 4.18
CA THR A 207 20.79 -9.34 3.60
C THR A 207 20.85 -9.32 2.07
N GLY A 208 20.23 -8.31 1.45
CA GLY A 208 20.17 -8.18 0.00
C GLY A 208 21.52 -7.89 -0.66
N VAL A 209 22.42 -7.14 -0.01
CA VAL A 209 23.71 -6.76 -0.58
C VAL A 209 24.80 -7.83 -0.46
N ILE A 210 24.59 -8.88 0.35
CA ILE A 210 25.61 -9.92 0.58
C ILE A 210 26.01 -10.62 -0.73
N ALA A 211 25.02 -11.10 -1.50
CA ALA A 211 25.29 -11.82 -2.74
C ALA A 211 26.00 -10.95 -3.79
N PRO A 212 25.56 -9.71 -4.09
CA PRO A 212 26.31 -8.81 -4.95
C PRO A 212 27.77 -8.58 -4.51
N TYR A 213 28.02 -8.40 -3.21
CA TYR A 213 29.39 -8.27 -2.70
C TYR A 213 30.24 -9.53 -2.88
N MET A 214 29.64 -10.70 -2.65
CA MET A 214 30.34 -11.98 -2.84
C MET A 214 30.77 -12.15 -4.31
N ASP A 215 29.87 -11.89 -5.24
CA ASP A 215 30.15 -12.05 -6.68
C ASP A 215 31.12 -10.98 -7.22
N MET A 216 31.20 -9.82 -6.55
CA MET A 216 32.23 -8.81 -6.83
C MET A 216 33.59 -9.12 -6.18
N GLY A 217 33.72 -10.19 -5.38
CA GLY A 217 34.92 -10.49 -4.62
C GLY A 217 35.15 -9.58 -3.40
N ALA A 218 34.14 -8.79 -3.00
CA ALA A 218 34.23 -7.89 -1.85
C ALA A 218 33.90 -8.61 -0.53
N HIS A 219 34.58 -9.72 -0.26
CA HIS A 219 34.25 -10.66 0.83
C HIS A 219 34.23 -10.01 2.22
N ALA A 220 35.12 -9.05 2.47
CA ALA A 220 35.14 -8.34 3.77
C ALA A 220 33.86 -7.52 3.97
N ARG A 221 33.35 -6.89 2.91
CA ARG A 221 32.09 -6.12 2.95
C ARG A 221 30.88 -7.04 3.10
N ALA A 222 30.89 -8.19 2.41
CA ALA A 222 29.85 -9.22 2.56
C ALA A 222 29.78 -9.75 3.99
N ALA A 223 30.94 -10.06 4.61
CA ALA A 223 31.02 -10.50 5.99
C ALA A 223 30.48 -9.43 6.97
N GLN A 224 30.88 -8.18 6.81
CA GLN A 224 30.39 -7.07 7.62
C GLN A 224 28.86 -6.90 7.49
N ALA A 225 28.33 -6.97 6.28
CA ALA A 225 26.88 -6.88 6.05
C ALA A 225 26.13 -8.05 6.72
N ALA A 226 26.68 -9.26 6.68
CA ALA A 226 26.12 -10.43 7.34
C ALA A 226 26.12 -10.28 8.88
N GLU A 227 27.21 -9.77 9.47
CA GLU A 227 27.29 -9.50 10.92
C GLU A 227 26.24 -8.47 11.36
N LEU A 228 26.06 -7.39 10.58
CA LEU A 228 25.04 -6.37 10.86
C LEU A 228 23.62 -6.94 10.72
N ALA A 229 23.37 -7.75 9.70
CA ALA A 229 22.08 -8.43 9.54
C ALA A 229 21.76 -9.36 10.72
N LEU A 230 22.75 -10.14 11.18
CA LEU A 230 22.60 -11.04 12.34
C LEU A 230 22.37 -10.28 13.65
N ALA A 231 22.88 -9.06 13.77
CA ALA A 231 22.66 -8.23 14.96
C ALA A 231 21.26 -7.62 15.00
N LEU A 232 20.55 -7.59 13.88
CA LEU A 232 19.17 -7.06 13.74
C LEU A 232 18.11 -8.16 13.83
N ALA A 233 18.46 -9.43 13.56
CA ALA A 233 17.56 -10.58 13.57
C ALA A 233 17.31 -11.12 14.98
#